data_3dfb0f6f08e2985d042d5642497c83fa
#
_entry.id   3dfb0f6f08e2985d042d5642497c83fa
#
_cell.length_a   1.000
_cell.length_b   1.000
_cell.length_c   1.000
_cell.angle_alpha   90.00
_cell.angle_beta   90.00
_cell.angle_gamma   90.00
#
_symmetry.space_group_name_H-M   'P 1'
#
loop_
_entity.id
_entity.type
_entity.pdbx_description
1 polymer ?
#
loop_
_entity_poly.entity_id
_entity_poly.type
_entity_poly.pdbx_seq_one_letter_code
_entity_poly.pdbx_strand_id
1 'polypeptide(L)'
;MLRIGQDMSVHRGEWRVHASAVDDIRVIEDSLAWLCGDGVSISTQKEKSTLGAPMYTISSSMTGKQSMFSLTRLERVSIEEILLSGLESRIDEHKFLHLRIDLAALSMGKGELSLNKDTMVAKGRFKLEVYPGQSAYEVARSIFEGLV
;
A
#
# COMPACT_ATOMS: atom_id res chain seq x y z
N MET A 1 -12.07 -22.13 -5.28
CA MET A 1 -11.88 -21.65 -4.78
C MET A 1 -11.20 -21.01 -4.05
N LEU A 2 -11.23 -20.80 -3.46
CA LEU A 2 -10.83 -20.14 -2.79
C LEU A 2 -10.54 -19.26 -2.37
N ARG A 3 -10.34 -19.11 -2.44
CA ARG A 3 -10.27 -17.82 -2.33
C ARG A 3 -10.69 -17.21 -1.07
N ILE A 4 -11.47 -17.83 -0.27
CA ILE A 4 -11.83 -17.43 1.07
C ILE A 4 -10.56 -17.23 1.91
N GLY A 5 -9.61 -18.13 1.75
CA GLY A 5 -8.35 -18.02 2.47
C GLY A 5 -7.58 -16.75 2.13
N GLN A 6 -7.62 -16.34 0.84
CA GLN A 6 -6.94 -15.13 0.42
C GLN A 6 -7.60 -13.89 0.97
N ASP A 7 -8.94 -13.84 0.97
CA ASP A 7 -9.67 -12.71 1.50
C ASP A 7 -9.40 -12.48 2.98
N MET A 8 -9.05 -13.53 3.70
CA MET A 8 -8.79 -13.47 5.13
C MET A 8 -7.31 -13.28 5.46
N SER A 9 -6.45 -13.22 4.46
CA SER A 9 -5.00 -13.08 4.67
C SER A 9 -4.60 -11.67 5.12
N VAL A 10 -5.39 -10.67 4.79
CA VAL A 10 -5.16 -9.30 5.22
C VAL A 10 -6.33 -8.87 6.10
N HIS A 11 -6.02 -8.45 7.32
CA HIS A 11 -7.05 -8.01 8.26
C HIS A 11 -7.51 -6.59 7.93
N ARG A 12 -6.56 -5.70 7.65
CA ARG A 12 -6.82 -4.30 7.28
C ARG A 12 -5.57 -3.71 6.65
N GLY A 13 -5.72 -2.57 6.04
CA GLY A 13 -4.58 -1.89 5.43
C GLY A 13 -4.81 -0.41 5.26
N GLU A 14 -3.76 0.29 4.90
CA GLU A 14 -3.85 1.70 4.58
C GLU A 14 -2.79 2.06 3.55
N TRP A 15 -3.09 3.10 2.77
CA TRP A 15 -2.11 3.77 1.93
C TRP A 15 -1.98 5.20 2.44
N ARG A 16 -0.76 5.73 2.42
CA ARG A 16 -0.50 7.06 2.97
C ARG A 16 0.55 7.77 2.12
N VAL A 17 0.29 9.06 1.86
CA VAL A 17 1.23 9.94 1.16
C VAL A 17 1.44 11.18 2.02
N HIS A 18 2.70 11.56 2.19
CA HIS A 18 3.06 12.82 2.83
C HIS A 18 3.43 13.81 1.74
N ALA A 19 2.82 14.99 1.79
CA ALA A 19 2.97 16.00 0.76
C ALA A 19 3.17 17.38 1.37
N SER A 20 3.69 18.30 0.57
CA SER A 20 3.88 19.69 0.98
C SER A 20 2.93 20.61 0.20
N ALA A 21 2.98 21.90 0.51
CA ALA A 21 2.10 22.89 -0.13
C ALA A 21 2.38 23.05 -1.63
N VAL A 22 3.56 22.64 -2.10
CA VAL A 22 3.91 22.74 -3.53
C VAL A 22 3.41 21.56 -4.35
N ASP A 23 2.94 20.51 -3.68
CA ASP A 23 2.44 19.31 -4.36
C ASP A 23 0.97 19.50 -4.72
N ASP A 24 0.55 18.80 -5.78
CA ASP A 24 -0.85 18.83 -6.22
C ASP A 24 -1.65 17.82 -5.42
N ILE A 25 -2.28 18.29 -4.36
CA ILE A 25 -3.03 17.44 -3.43
C ILE A 25 -4.18 16.71 -4.14
N ARG A 26 -4.85 17.38 -5.07
CA ARG A 26 -5.98 16.77 -5.79
C ARG A 26 -5.52 15.56 -6.62
N VAL A 27 -4.37 15.67 -7.28
CA VAL A 27 -3.82 14.57 -8.06
C VAL A 27 -3.47 13.40 -7.14
N ILE A 28 -2.93 13.70 -5.95
CA ILE A 28 -2.60 12.64 -4.99
C ILE A 28 -3.87 11.95 -4.49
N GLU A 29 -4.89 12.73 -4.15
CA GLU A 29 -6.18 12.17 -3.72
C GLU A 29 -6.78 11.26 -4.79
N ASP A 30 -6.78 11.72 -6.04
CA ASP A 30 -7.31 10.94 -7.16
C ASP A 30 -6.50 9.67 -7.38
N SER A 31 -5.18 9.75 -7.21
CA SER A 31 -4.28 8.59 -7.36
C SER A 31 -4.58 7.53 -6.31
N LEU A 32 -4.76 7.94 -5.06
CA LEU A 32 -5.11 7.00 -4.00
C LEU A 32 -6.53 6.44 -4.20
N ALA A 33 -7.46 7.24 -4.69
CA ALA A 33 -8.81 6.78 -4.97
C ALA A 33 -8.80 5.67 -6.02
N TRP A 34 -8.00 5.84 -7.07
CA TRP A 34 -7.85 4.80 -8.10
C TRP A 34 -7.25 3.52 -7.50
N LEU A 35 -6.22 3.68 -6.68
CA LEU A 35 -5.51 2.56 -6.08
C LEU A 35 -6.43 1.75 -5.16
N CYS A 36 -7.20 2.43 -4.34
CA CYS A 36 -8.04 1.78 -3.33
C CYS A 36 -9.34 1.24 -3.90
N GLY A 37 -9.84 1.84 -4.97
CA GLY A 37 -11.11 1.45 -5.56
C GLY A 37 -12.31 2.14 -4.92
N ASP A 38 -13.48 1.84 -5.46
CA ASP A 38 -14.73 2.43 -5.02
C ASP A 38 -15.05 2.03 -3.57
N GLY A 39 -15.66 2.95 -2.86
CA GLY A 39 -16.11 2.68 -1.50
C GLY A 39 -15.08 2.97 -0.41
N VAL A 40 -13.86 3.32 -0.79
CA VAL A 40 -12.82 3.71 0.17
C VAL A 40 -12.72 5.22 0.23
N SER A 41 -12.83 5.77 1.43
CA SER A 41 -12.72 7.22 1.62
C SER A 41 -11.27 7.63 1.71
N ILE A 42 -10.94 8.72 1.02
CA ILE A 42 -9.60 9.30 1.08
C ILE A 42 -9.67 10.51 2.01
N SER A 43 -8.79 10.54 2.99
CA SER A 43 -8.74 11.60 3.99
C SER A 43 -7.50 12.44 3.81
N THR A 44 -7.65 13.76 3.88
CA THR A 44 -6.52 14.69 3.80
C THR A 44 -6.47 15.51 5.08
N GLN A 45 -5.33 15.43 5.76
CA GLN A 45 -5.12 16.22 6.98
C GLN A 45 -3.99 17.20 6.74
N LYS A 46 -4.21 18.44 7.17
CA LYS A 46 -3.22 19.50 7.08
C LYS A 46 -2.58 19.69 8.46
N GLU A 47 -1.27 19.69 8.48
CA GLU A 47 -0.48 19.92 9.69
C GLU A 47 0.58 20.97 9.39
N LYS A 48 1.07 21.63 10.43
CA LYS A 48 2.22 22.53 10.29
C LYS A 48 3.47 21.80 10.71
N SER A 49 4.53 21.94 9.90
CA SER A 49 5.83 21.43 10.29
C SER A 49 6.38 22.29 11.45
N THR A 50 7.47 21.83 12.03
CA THR A 50 8.17 22.57 13.12
C THR A 50 8.56 23.98 12.66
N LEU A 51 8.82 24.15 11.38
CA LEU A 51 9.18 25.44 10.80
C LEU A 51 7.97 26.25 10.31
N GLY A 52 6.76 25.74 10.54
CA GLY A 52 5.54 26.44 10.19
C GLY A 52 5.05 26.22 8.77
N ALA A 53 5.77 25.47 7.95
CA ALA A 53 5.35 25.16 6.58
C ALA A 53 4.18 24.18 6.60
N PRO A 54 3.19 24.34 5.69
CA PRO A 54 2.09 23.39 5.61
C PRO A 54 2.56 22.01 5.16
N MET A 55 2.07 20.99 5.85
CA MET A 55 2.31 19.58 5.50
C MET A 55 0.96 18.91 5.39
N TYR A 56 0.84 17.97 4.46
CA TYR A 56 -0.40 17.25 4.26
C TYR A 56 -0.15 15.75 4.36
N THR A 57 -1.09 15.06 4.98
CA THR A 57 -1.10 13.60 4.99
C THR A 57 -2.39 13.16 4.32
N ILE A 58 -2.24 12.47 3.20
CA ILE A 58 -3.35 11.94 2.43
C ILE A 58 -3.36 10.43 2.67
N SER A 59 -4.46 9.89 3.15
CA SER A 59 -4.50 8.49 3.54
C SER A 59 -5.86 7.85 3.29
N SER A 60 -5.83 6.52 3.24
CA SER A 60 -7.00 5.68 3.15
C SER A 60 -6.95 4.64 4.28
N SER A 61 -8.12 4.24 4.77
CA SER A 61 -8.22 3.10 5.68
C SER A 61 -9.12 2.08 5.00
N MET A 62 -8.67 0.83 4.96
CA MET A 62 -9.32 -0.21 4.18
C MET A 62 -9.58 -1.45 5.03
N THR A 63 -10.68 -2.13 4.72
CA THR A 63 -10.95 -3.47 5.23
C THR A 63 -9.95 -4.45 4.59
N GLY A 64 -9.96 -5.71 5.05
CA GLY A 64 -9.12 -6.72 4.42
C GLY A 64 -9.44 -6.90 2.94
N LYS A 65 -10.72 -6.92 2.60
CA LYS A 65 -11.14 -7.09 1.22
C LYS A 65 -10.73 -5.91 0.35
N GLN A 66 -10.92 -4.70 0.84
CA GLN A 66 -10.50 -3.49 0.13
C GLN A 66 -8.97 -3.44 -0.02
N SER A 67 -8.24 -3.87 1.01
CA SER A 67 -6.79 -3.96 0.96
C SER A 67 -6.34 -4.91 -0.15
N MET A 68 -6.95 -6.08 -0.23
CA MET A 68 -6.63 -7.06 -1.27
C MET A 68 -6.89 -6.48 -2.66
N PHE A 69 -8.00 -5.75 -2.82
CA PHE A 69 -8.28 -5.10 -4.10
C PHE A 69 -7.16 -4.12 -4.48
N SER A 70 -6.69 -3.31 -3.54
CA SER A 70 -5.63 -2.35 -3.84
C SER A 70 -4.35 -3.05 -4.31
N LEU A 71 -4.06 -4.22 -3.76
CA LEU A 71 -2.88 -4.99 -4.17
C LEU A 71 -3.02 -5.52 -5.60
N THR A 72 -4.23 -5.73 -6.09
CA THR A 72 -4.43 -6.14 -7.50
C THR A 72 -4.05 -5.06 -8.48
N ARG A 73 -3.94 -3.80 -8.02
CA ARG A 73 -3.52 -2.68 -8.86
C ARG A 73 -2.02 -2.65 -9.12
N LEU A 74 -1.25 -3.46 -8.40
CA LEU A 74 0.19 -3.51 -8.60
C LEU A 74 0.51 -4.13 -9.96
N GLU A 75 1.52 -3.58 -10.63
CA GLU A 75 2.00 -4.11 -11.89
C GLU A 75 2.61 -5.49 -11.67
N ARG A 76 2.43 -6.39 -12.61
CA ARG A 76 2.94 -7.76 -12.50
C ARG A 76 4.45 -7.78 -12.23
N VAL A 77 5.20 -6.93 -12.92
CA VAL A 77 6.64 -6.84 -12.74
C VAL A 77 6.98 -6.50 -11.30
N SER A 78 6.21 -5.61 -10.69
CA SER A 78 6.41 -5.21 -9.29
C SER A 78 6.12 -6.37 -8.34
N ILE A 79 5.07 -7.13 -8.59
CA ILE A 79 4.74 -8.30 -7.79
C ILE A 79 5.85 -9.34 -7.89
N GLU A 80 6.35 -9.59 -9.09
CA GLU A 80 7.43 -10.53 -9.31
C GLU A 80 8.71 -10.09 -8.59
N GLU A 81 8.99 -8.79 -8.60
CA GLU A 81 10.15 -8.24 -7.88
C GLU A 81 10.03 -8.47 -6.38
N ILE A 82 8.85 -8.26 -5.82
CA ILE A 82 8.60 -8.49 -4.39
C ILE A 82 8.84 -9.96 -4.05
N LEU A 83 8.36 -10.87 -4.89
CA LEU A 83 8.52 -12.30 -4.67
C LEU A 83 9.96 -12.78 -4.80
N LEU A 84 10.73 -12.15 -5.70
CA LEU A 84 12.12 -12.52 -5.92
C LEU A 84 13.04 -12.08 -4.80
N SER A 85 12.79 -10.92 -4.24
CA SER A 85 13.69 -10.39 -3.23
C SER A 85 12.98 -9.39 -2.32
N GLY A 86 13.38 -9.36 -1.06
CA GLY A 86 12.95 -8.35 -0.15
C GLY A 86 11.59 -8.54 0.52
N LEU A 87 10.87 -9.62 0.23
CA LEU A 87 9.58 -9.83 0.88
C LEU A 87 9.73 -9.93 2.40
N GLU A 88 10.71 -10.68 2.86
CA GLU A 88 10.93 -10.87 4.29
C GLU A 88 11.23 -9.56 4.99
N SER A 89 12.03 -8.69 4.37
CA SER A 89 12.42 -7.41 4.96
C SER A 89 11.26 -6.39 4.96
N ARG A 90 10.18 -6.68 4.24
CA ARG A 90 9.00 -5.81 4.20
C ARG A 90 8.00 -6.12 5.30
N ILE A 91 8.22 -7.16 6.08
CA ILE A 91 7.32 -7.58 7.15
C ILE A 91 7.95 -7.24 8.49
N ASP A 92 7.23 -6.50 9.32
CA ASP A 92 7.76 -6.10 10.62
C ASP A 92 7.38 -7.12 11.71
N GLU A 93 7.86 -6.88 12.92
CA GLU A 93 7.64 -7.77 14.06
C GLU A 93 6.19 -7.83 14.50
N HIS A 94 5.37 -6.85 14.09
CA HIS A 94 3.95 -6.80 14.41
C HIS A 94 3.08 -7.39 13.30
N LYS A 95 3.71 -8.05 12.33
CA LYS A 95 3.04 -8.73 11.21
C LYS A 95 2.36 -7.76 10.26
N PHE A 96 2.95 -6.58 10.09
CA PHE A 96 2.56 -5.65 9.05
C PHE A 96 3.48 -5.80 7.84
N LEU A 97 2.85 -5.87 6.68
CA LEU A 97 3.55 -5.84 5.41
C LEU A 97 3.64 -4.40 4.94
N HIS A 98 4.84 -3.95 4.57
CA HIS A 98 5.08 -2.59 4.12
C HIS A 98 5.44 -2.57 2.64
N LEU A 99 4.82 -1.66 1.90
CA LEU A 99 5.09 -1.46 0.49
C LEU A 99 5.31 0.02 0.22
N ARG A 100 6.09 0.30 -0.80
CA ARG A 100 6.34 1.67 -1.27
C ARG A 100 6.15 1.66 -2.77
N ILE A 101 5.18 2.42 -3.27
CA ILE A 101 4.96 2.51 -4.70
C ILE A 101 5.23 3.93 -5.17
N ASP A 102 5.71 4.04 -6.41
CA ASP A 102 6.09 5.32 -6.99
C ASP A 102 4.85 6.20 -7.21
N LEU A 103 4.87 7.42 -6.64
CA LEU A 103 3.70 8.28 -6.72
C LEU A 103 3.48 8.82 -8.13
N ALA A 104 4.55 9.16 -8.85
CA ALA A 104 4.42 9.65 -10.22
C ALA A 104 3.80 8.60 -11.13
N ALA A 105 4.23 7.35 -11.02
CA ALA A 105 3.64 6.25 -11.79
C ALA A 105 2.18 6.05 -11.39
N LEU A 106 1.89 6.13 -10.09
CA LEU A 106 0.53 5.96 -9.60
C LEU A 106 -0.42 7.01 -10.19
N SER A 107 0.05 8.24 -10.33
CA SER A 107 -0.74 9.32 -10.92
C SER A 107 -1.10 9.05 -12.39
N MET A 108 -0.39 8.12 -13.02
CA MET A 108 -0.64 7.70 -14.39
C MET A 108 -1.36 6.34 -14.46
N GLY A 109 -1.89 5.89 -13.33
CA GLY A 109 -2.63 4.63 -13.26
C GLY A 109 -1.77 3.39 -13.23
N LYS A 110 -0.55 3.48 -12.70
CA LYS A 110 0.36 2.35 -12.60
C LYS A 110 0.83 2.13 -11.18
N GLY A 111 0.62 0.93 -10.67
CA GLY A 111 1.11 0.54 -9.34
C GLY A 111 2.51 -0.05 -9.41
N GLU A 112 3.51 0.80 -9.52
CA GLU A 112 4.90 0.38 -9.63
C GLU A 112 5.63 0.48 -8.31
N LEU A 113 6.36 -0.56 -7.97
CA LEU A 113 7.20 -0.57 -6.78
C LEU A 113 8.28 0.50 -6.91
N SER A 114 8.46 1.29 -5.85
CA SER A 114 9.51 2.30 -5.85
C SER A 114 10.84 1.65 -5.47
N LEU A 115 11.83 1.85 -6.32
CA LEU A 115 13.19 1.37 -6.10
C LEU A 115 14.15 2.50 -5.74
N ASN A 116 13.66 3.74 -5.78
CA ASN A 116 14.45 4.93 -5.51
C ASN A 116 14.00 5.60 -4.21
N LYS A 117 14.94 5.83 -3.31
CA LYS A 117 14.62 6.42 -2.00
C LYS A 117 14.29 7.92 -2.07
N ASP A 118 14.67 8.57 -3.15
CA ASP A 118 14.55 10.03 -3.27
C ASP A 118 13.25 10.48 -3.92
N THR A 119 12.44 9.56 -4.44
CA THR A 119 11.18 9.90 -5.07
C THR A 119 10.03 9.86 -4.07
N MET A 120 8.98 10.62 -4.36
CA MET A 120 7.77 10.57 -3.55
C MET A 120 7.08 9.24 -3.76
N VAL A 121 6.56 8.70 -2.69
CA VAL A 121 5.93 7.37 -2.69
C VAL A 121 4.59 7.40 -1.97
N ALA A 122 3.74 6.43 -2.30
CA ALA A 122 2.63 6.05 -1.47
C ALA A 122 3.10 4.86 -0.63
N LYS A 123 2.96 4.96 0.68
CA LYS A 123 3.36 3.90 1.60
C LYS A 123 2.14 3.08 1.94
N GLY A 124 2.24 1.78 1.68
CA GLY A 124 1.20 0.82 2.03
C GLY A 124 1.60 0.06 3.30
N ARG A 125 0.61 -0.18 4.15
CA ARG A 125 0.82 -0.90 5.40
C ARG A 125 -0.37 -1.81 5.62
N PHE A 126 -0.11 -3.12 5.66
CA PHE A 126 -1.15 -4.13 5.67
C PHE A 126 -0.97 -5.08 6.84
N LYS A 127 -1.97 -5.15 7.72
CA LYS A 127 -1.94 -6.10 8.83
C LYS A 127 -2.27 -7.49 8.31
N LEU A 128 -1.31 -8.40 8.42
CA LEU A 128 -1.49 -9.77 7.96
C LEU A 128 -2.28 -10.56 9.00
N GLU A 129 -3.15 -11.44 8.52
CA GLU A 129 -3.90 -12.36 9.34
C GLU A 129 -3.10 -13.65 9.41
N VAL A 130 -2.43 -13.88 10.56
CA VAL A 130 -1.54 -15.02 10.73
C VAL A 130 -2.11 -15.92 11.82
N TYR A 131 -2.45 -17.15 11.46
CA TYR A 131 -3.01 -18.13 12.39
C TYR A 131 -1.90 -18.99 13.00
N PRO A 132 -2.18 -19.65 14.13
CA PRO A 132 -1.19 -20.54 14.76
C PRO A 132 -0.66 -21.54 13.75
N GLY A 133 0.65 -21.74 13.74
CA GLY A 133 1.30 -22.65 12.80
C GLY A 133 1.73 -22.01 11.49
N GLN A 134 1.30 -20.77 11.23
CA GLN A 134 1.70 -20.03 10.04
C GLN A 134 2.76 -19.00 10.37
N SER A 135 3.56 -18.62 9.39
CA SER A 135 4.45 -17.47 9.52
C SER A 135 3.90 -16.29 8.70
N ALA A 136 4.22 -15.07 9.13
CA ALA A 136 3.82 -13.88 8.37
C ALA A 136 4.40 -13.90 6.96
N TYR A 137 5.63 -14.38 6.81
CA TYR A 137 6.27 -14.52 5.51
C TYR A 137 5.46 -15.42 4.57
N GLU A 138 5.03 -16.58 5.06
CA GLU A 138 4.24 -17.52 4.25
C GLU A 138 2.91 -16.91 3.83
N VAL A 139 2.25 -16.19 4.73
CA VAL A 139 0.99 -15.52 4.42
C VAL A 139 1.19 -14.47 3.34
N ALA A 140 2.21 -13.62 3.49
CA ALA A 140 2.51 -12.57 2.51
C ALA A 140 2.87 -13.16 1.16
N ARG A 141 3.70 -14.20 1.15
CA ARG A 141 4.10 -14.85 -0.09
C ARG A 141 2.89 -15.43 -0.82
N SER A 142 2.00 -16.07 -0.09
CA SER A 142 0.78 -16.63 -0.66
C SER A 142 -0.09 -15.56 -1.31
N ILE A 143 -0.19 -14.38 -0.68
CA ILE A 143 -0.94 -13.27 -1.26
C ILE A 143 -0.37 -12.89 -2.62
N PHE A 144 0.93 -12.65 -2.70
CA PHE A 144 1.55 -12.20 -3.95
C PHE A 144 1.56 -13.28 -5.01
N GLU A 145 1.75 -14.54 -4.62
CA GLU A 145 1.66 -15.66 -5.57
C GLU A 145 0.27 -15.76 -6.18
N GLY A 146 -0.76 -15.44 -5.42
CA GLY A 146 -2.12 -15.45 -5.92
C GLY A 146 -2.45 -14.30 -6.87
N LEU A 147 -1.61 -13.26 -6.89
CA LEU A 147 -1.80 -12.10 -7.75
C LEU A 147 -1.07 -12.19 -9.10
N VAL A 148 -0.17 -13.13 -9.23
CA VAL A 148 0.63 -13.31 -10.46
C VAL A 148 -0.16 -14.02 -11.56
#